data_676618372f11fa46567d7c24d6cd1098
#
_entry.id   676618372f11fa46567d7c24d6cd1098
#
_cell.length_a   1.000
_cell.length_b   1.000
_cell.length_c   1.000
_cell.angle_alpha   90.00
_cell.angle_beta   90.00
_cell.angle_gamma   90.00
#
_symmetry.space_group_name_H-M   'P 1'
#
loop_
_entity.id
_entity.type
_entity.pdbx_description
1 polymer ?
#
loop_
_entity_poly.entity_id
_entity_poly.type
_entity_poly.pdbx_seq_one_letter_code
_entity_poly.pdbx_strand_id
1 'polypeptide(L)'
;RAEKLIAAARRAGKIPVTPAVYDQIRACAEAVLSCPQTADVFARGTPEQSIFCQDPVTGVWMRGRIDWTTTTDRGRTVLVDLKTAPSARPDAFARHAARLDYAVQREWYRMIWAQATGETNVDFLHVVVSTTEPILVSVIEMDEDYAAIGRSKTRRALDRYARCLETGQWPGYAPIVHRIGPPAYYAAQEMAHAPNPRIRRHAGGNPPAVTTPPSRDR
;
A
#
# COMPACT_ATOMS: atom_id res chain seq x y z
N ARG A 1 32.59 3.76 -18.82
CA ARG A 1 31.81 4.72 -19.64
C ARG A 1 30.36 4.88 -19.09
N ALA A 2 29.68 3.79 -18.78
CA ALA A 2 28.31 3.82 -18.24
C ALA A 2 28.21 4.60 -16.92
N GLU A 3 29.08 4.37 -15.96
CA GLU A 3 29.09 5.06 -14.66
C GLU A 3 29.22 6.59 -14.79
N LYS A 4 30.07 7.06 -15.72
CA LYS A 4 30.21 8.51 -15.97
C LYS A 4 28.92 9.11 -16.52
N LEU A 5 28.19 8.39 -17.40
CA LEU A 5 26.90 8.81 -17.94
C LEU A 5 25.81 8.85 -16.85
N ILE A 6 25.76 7.83 -16.02
CA ILE A 6 24.84 7.76 -14.87
C ILE A 6 25.10 8.93 -13.91
N ALA A 7 26.36 9.18 -13.56
CA ALA A 7 26.73 10.30 -12.68
C ALA A 7 26.39 11.66 -13.31
N ALA A 8 26.60 11.83 -14.62
CA ALA A 8 26.23 13.05 -15.33
C ALA A 8 24.72 13.27 -15.37
N ALA A 9 23.94 12.22 -15.64
CA ALA A 9 22.48 12.29 -15.64
C ALA A 9 21.94 12.68 -14.25
N ARG A 10 22.45 12.06 -13.17
CA ARG A 10 22.08 12.39 -11.79
C ARG A 10 22.39 13.85 -11.43
N ARG A 11 23.57 14.36 -11.82
CA ARG A 11 23.93 15.78 -11.61
C ARG A 11 23.02 16.73 -12.38
N ALA A 12 22.47 16.30 -13.52
CA ALA A 12 21.49 17.05 -14.29
C ALA A 12 20.03 16.86 -13.79
N GLY A 13 19.82 16.29 -12.60
CA GLY A 13 18.50 16.04 -12.03
C GLY A 13 17.69 14.96 -12.74
N LYS A 14 18.33 14.14 -13.60
CA LYS A 14 17.67 13.06 -14.34
C LYS A 14 17.84 11.72 -13.63
N ILE A 15 16.84 10.87 -13.74
CA ILE A 15 16.84 9.50 -13.23
C ILE A 15 17.31 8.58 -14.38
N PRO A 16 18.53 8.01 -14.30
CA PRO A 16 19.00 7.09 -15.31
C PRO A 16 18.28 5.75 -15.21
N VAL A 17 17.70 5.29 -16.32
CA VAL A 17 17.01 4.01 -16.45
C VAL A 17 17.58 3.23 -17.64
N THR A 18 17.33 1.93 -17.70
CA THR A 18 17.65 1.11 -18.88
C THR A 18 16.67 1.42 -20.02
N PRO A 19 17.04 1.18 -21.30
CA PRO A 19 16.12 1.35 -22.42
C PRO A 19 14.79 0.63 -22.22
N ALA A 20 14.81 -0.63 -21.81
CA ALA A 20 13.60 -1.41 -21.58
C ALA A 20 12.68 -0.79 -20.52
N VAL A 21 13.23 -0.28 -19.42
CA VAL A 21 12.45 0.44 -18.37
C VAL A 21 11.90 1.75 -18.93
N TYR A 22 12.68 2.45 -19.75
CA TYR A 22 12.20 3.69 -20.40
C TYR A 22 11.03 3.43 -21.35
N ASP A 23 11.14 2.38 -22.18
CA ASP A 23 10.07 1.99 -23.10
C ASP A 23 8.79 1.58 -22.34
N GLN A 24 8.93 0.84 -21.25
CA GLN A 24 7.82 0.47 -20.38
C GLN A 24 7.16 1.71 -19.73
N ILE A 25 7.94 2.65 -19.22
CA ILE A 25 7.41 3.91 -18.67
C ILE A 25 6.61 4.67 -19.73
N ARG A 26 7.15 4.75 -20.96
CA ARG A 26 6.45 5.42 -22.08
C ARG A 26 5.15 4.71 -22.42
N ALA A 27 5.15 3.41 -22.54
CA ALA A 27 3.94 2.64 -22.84
C ALA A 27 2.86 2.81 -21.77
N CYS A 28 3.24 2.79 -20.49
CA CYS A 28 2.31 3.08 -19.39
C CYS A 28 1.77 4.50 -19.46
N ALA A 29 2.62 5.51 -19.71
CA ALA A 29 2.20 6.91 -19.81
C ALA A 29 1.25 7.11 -20.99
N GLU A 30 1.57 6.54 -22.17
CA GLU A 30 0.72 6.61 -23.37
C GLU A 30 -0.64 5.95 -23.12
N ALA A 31 -0.67 4.78 -22.47
CA ALA A 31 -1.90 4.10 -22.12
C ALA A 31 -2.79 4.96 -21.20
N VAL A 32 -2.21 5.63 -20.19
CA VAL A 32 -2.96 6.51 -19.29
C VAL A 32 -3.45 7.75 -20.04
N LEU A 33 -2.65 8.40 -20.86
CA LEU A 33 -3.01 9.64 -21.56
C LEU A 33 -3.99 9.42 -22.73
N SER A 34 -3.98 8.22 -23.33
CA SER A 34 -4.91 7.86 -24.41
C SER A 34 -6.20 7.17 -23.94
N CYS A 35 -6.28 6.78 -22.68
CA CYS A 35 -7.47 6.16 -22.12
C CYS A 35 -8.59 7.21 -21.96
N PRO A 36 -9.79 6.99 -22.54
CA PRO A 36 -10.86 8.00 -22.49
C PRO A 36 -11.26 8.43 -21.08
N GLN A 37 -11.18 7.52 -20.09
CA GLN A 37 -11.54 7.82 -18.71
C GLN A 37 -10.50 8.68 -17.98
N THR A 38 -9.26 8.75 -18.47
CA THR A 38 -8.16 9.45 -17.79
C THR A 38 -7.60 10.63 -18.59
N ALA A 39 -7.83 10.67 -19.90
CA ALA A 39 -7.34 11.75 -20.78
C ALA A 39 -7.78 13.13 -20.26
N ASP A 40 -9.07 13.30 -19.94
CA ASP A 40 -9.60 14.55 -19.40
C ASP A 40 -9.10 14.87 -17.99
N VAL A 41 -8.91 13.83 -17.16
CA VAL A 41 -8.38 13.96 -15.80
C VAL A 41 -6.97 14.56 -15.81
N PHE A 42 -6.11 14.10 -16.73
CA PHE A 42 -4.73 14.58 -16.84
C PHE A 42 -4.55 15.76 -17.81
N ALA A 43 -5.59 16.17 -18.54
CA ALA A 43 -5.53 17.32 -19.44
C ALA A 43 -5.38 18.65 -18.68
N ARG A 44 -5.97 18.77 -17.52
CA ARG A 44 -6.00 19.99 -16.70
C ARG A 44 -5.85 19.64 -15.23
N GLY A 45 -4.88 20.24 -14.54
CA GLY A 45 -4.68 19.98 -13.11
C GLY A 45 -3.29 20.41 -12.64
N THR A 46 -2.98 20.08 -11.40
CA THR A 46 -1.71 20.40 -10.75
C THR A 46 -1.02 19.12 -10.30
N PRO A 47 0.19 18.83 -10.82
CA PRO A 47 0.96 17.68 -10.40
C PRO A 47 1.66 17.91 -9.06
N GLU A 48 1.96 16.82 -8.34
CA GLU A 48 2.92 16.76 -7.23
C GLU A 48 2.68 17.81 -6.14
N GLN A 49 1.40 18.04 -5.79
CA GLN A 49 1.01 19.10 -4.87
C GLN A 49 1.29 18.70 -3.42
N SER A 50 2.25 19.39 -2.80
CA SER A 50 2.62 19.17 -1.40
C SER A 50 1.73 19.96 -0.46
N ILE A 51 1.23 19.27 0.57
CA ILE A 51 0.37 19.83 1.61
C ILE A 51 1.02 19.61 2.97
N PHE A 52 0.96 20.65 3.80
CA PHE A 52 1.41 20.61 5.20
C PHE A 52 0.31 21.23 6.07
N CYS A 53 -0.08 20.51 7.11
CA CYS A 53 -1.07 20.99 8.08
C CYS A 53 -0.88 20.29 9.43
N GLN A 54 -1.59 20.76 10.45
CA GLN A 54 -1.63 20.08 11.75
C GLN A 54 -2.94 19.32 11.92
N ASP A 55 -2.85 18.15 12.55
CA ASP A 55 -4.04 17.43 13.00
C ASP A 55 -4.75 18.24 14.10
N PRO A 56 -6.01 18.62 13.92
CA PRO A 56 -6.70 19.50 14.88
C PRO A 56 -6.93 18.85 16.24
N VAL A 57 -6.82 17.51 16.32
CA VAL A 57 -7.05 16.75 17.57
C VAL A 57 -5.75 16.63 18.37
N THR A 58 -4.64 16.33 17.71
CA THR A 58 -3.38 16.01 18.40
C THR A 58 -2.30 17.07 18.22
N GLY A 59 -2.48 18.05 17.32
CA GLY A 59 -1.45 19.01 16.96
C GLY A 59 -0.28 18.44 16.17
N VAL A 60 -0.30 17.17 15.84
CA VAL A 60 0.77 16.51 15.05
C VAL A 60 0.84 17.12 13.65
N TRP A 61 2.05 17.48 13.23
CA TRP A 61 2.29 17.92 11.87
C TRP A 61 2.12 16.78 10.88
N MET A 62 1.30 17.03 9.88
CA MET A 62 0.99 16.11 8.79
C MET A 62 1.52 16.67 7.48
N ARG A 63 1.93 15.78 6.59
CA ARG A 63 2.28 16.14 5.22
C ARG A 63 1.83 15.07 4.24
N GLY A 64 1.57 15.48 3.02
CA GLY A 64 1.35 14.60 1.89
C GLY A 64 1.76 15.28 0.60
N ARG A 65 1.97 14.48 -0.44
CA ARG A 65 2.16 14.98 -1.79
C ARG A 65 1.22 14.21 -2.70
N ILE A 66 0.21 14.91 -3.19
CA ILE A 66 -0.82 14.35 -4.06
C ILE A 66 -0.25 14.31 -5.47
N ASP A 67 -0.32 13.16 -6.13
CA ASP A 67 0.27 12.96 -7.45
C ASP A 67 -0.34 13.91 -8.48
N TRP A 68 -1.68 14.09 -8.44
CA TRP A 68 -2.40 14.99 -9.32
C TRP A 68 -3.69 15.50 -8.67
N THR A 69 -3.99 16.77 -8.85
CA THR A 69 -5.28 17.36 -8.48
C THR A 69 -5.93 18.00 -9.70
N THR A 70 -7.22 17.75 -9.88
CA THR A 70 -8.00 18.34 -10.98
C THR A 70 -9.39 18.73 -10.47
N THR A 71 -10.17 19.32 -11.35
CA THR A 71 -11.55 19.73 -11.05
C THR A 71 -12.47 19.20 -12.15
N THR A 72 -13.57 18.60 -11.76
CA THR A 72 -14.64 18.22 -12.71
C THR A 72 -15.27 19.44 -13.36
N ASP A 73 -15.99 19.26 -14.46
CA ASP A 73 -16.74 20.33 -15.11
C ASP A 73 -17.81 20.99 -14.21
N ARG A 74 -18.20 20.28 -13.13
CA ARG A 74 -19.11 20.79 -12.10
C ARG A 74 -18.41 21.51 -10.94
N GLY A 75 -17.10 21.75 -11.07
CA GLY A 75 -16.30 22.46 -10.07
C GLY A 75 -15.91 21.63 -8.84
N ARG A 76 -16.09 20.30 -8.87
CA ARG A 76 -15.71 19.42 -7.76
C ARG A 76 -14.26 18.99 -7.87
N THR A 77 -13.48 19.15 -6.81
CA THR A 77 -12.08 18.74 -6.75
C THR A 77 -11.96 17.23 -6.73
N VAL A 78 -11.01 16.72 -7.50
CA VAL A 78 -10.64 15.31 -7.58
C VAL A 78 -9.16 15.16 -7.25
N LEU A 79 -8.86 14.40 -6.22
CA LEU A 79 -7.51 13.98 -5.87
C LEU A 79 -7.23 12.66 -6.59
N VAL A 80 -6.15 12.60 -7.31
CA VAL A 80 -5.79 11.42 -8.12
C VAL A 80 -4.45 10.88 -7.67
N ASP A 81 -4.38 9.58 -7.52
CA ASP A 81 -3.19 8.83 -7.20
C ASP A 81 -2.92 7.80 -8.29
N LEU A 82 -1.75 7.91 -8.93
CA LEU A 82 -1.35 7.03 -10.03
C LEU A 82 -0.62 5.79 -9.49
N LYS A 83 -1.15 4.63 -9.79
CA LYS A 83 -0.58 3.35 -9.38
C LYS A 83 -0.15 2.51 -10.56
N THR A 84 1.06 1.98 -10.48
CA THR A 84 1.52 0.90 -11.35
C THR A 84 1.33 -0.44 -10.63
N ALA A 85 0.80 -1.45 -11.32
CA ALA A 85 0.58 -2.78 -10.77
C ALA A 85 0.79 -3.86 -11.86
N PRO A 86 1.05 -5.11 -11.49
CA PRO A 86 1.10 -6.19 -12.48
C PRO A 86 -0.21 -6.38 -13.25
N SER A 87 -1.35 -5.98 -12.67
CA SER A 87 -2.68 -6.05 -13.28
C SER A 87 -3.51 -4.84 -12.86
N ALA A 88 -4.17 -4.20 -13.82
CA ALA A 88 -5.13 -3.12 -13.58
C ALA A 88 -6.57 -3.63 -13.36
N ARG A 89 -6.81 -4.95 -13.28
CA ARG A 89 -8.14 -5.49 -13.00
C ARG A 89 -8.64 -5.03 -11.63
N PRO A 90 -9.89 -4.54 -11.50
CA PRO A 90 -10.42 -4.02 -10.24
C PRO A 90 -10.37 -5.01 -9.08
N ASP A 91 -10.68 -6.29 -9.31
CA ASP A 91 -10.64 -7.34 -8.30
C ASP A 91 -9.21 -7.67 -7.82
N ALA A 92 -8.24 -7.63 -8.71
CA ALA A 92 -6.84 -7.80 -8.38
C ALA A 92 -6.31 -6.58 -7.60
N PHE A 93 -6.70 -5.37 -8.02
CA PHE A 93 -6.34 -4.15 -7.32
C PHE A 93 -6.97 -4.07 -5.92
N ALA A 94 -8.22 -4.51 -5.74
CA ALA A 94 -8.86 -4.53 -4.42
C ALA A 94 -8.03 -5.35 -3.40
N ARG A 95 -7.55 -6.55 -3.79
CA ARG A 95 -6.66 -7.35 -2.93
C ARG A 95 -5.32 -6.68 -2.67
N HIS A 96 -4.75 -6.03 -3.70
CA HIS A 96 -3.50 -5.30 -3.60
C HIS A 96 -3.63 -4.09 -2.68
N ALA A 97 -4.70 -3.32 -2.83
CA ALA A 97 -5.02 -2.16 -2.02
C ALA A 97 -5.23 -2.50 -0.54
N ALA A 98 -5.93 -3.61 -0.27
CA ALA A 98 -6.10 -4.10 1.09
C ALA A 98 -4.77 -4.51 1.73
N ARG A 99 -3.88 -5.18 0.98
CA ARG A 99 -2.56 -5.61 1.46
C ARG A 99 -1.62 -4.43 1.76
N LEU A 100 -1.70 -3.35 0.98
CA LEU A 100 -0.86 -2.16 1.10
C LEU A 100 -1.52 -1.01 1.86
N ASP A 101 -2.72 -1.23 2.41
CA ASP A 101 -3.47 -0.22 3.16
C ASP A 101 -3.73 1.09 2.37
N TYR A 102 -4.04 1.01 1.07
CA TYR A 102 -4.34 2.20 0.26
C TYR A 102 -5.57 2.98 0.76
N ALA A 103 -6.46 2.34 1.52
CA ALA A 103 -7.52 3.01 2.25
C ALA A 103 -6.99 4.11 3.19
N VAL A 104 -5.84 3.86 3.83
CA VAL A 104 -5.17 4.87 4.69
C VAL A 104 -4.67 6.03 3.85
N GLN A 105 -4.03 5.78 2.69
CA GLN A 105 -3.56 6.83 1.80
C GLN A 105 -4.71 7.71 1.31
N ARG A 106 -5.83 7.10 0.87
CA ARG A 106 -7.03 7.80 0.44
C ARG A 106 -7.53 8.77 1.52
N GLU A 107 -7.75 8.27 2.73
CA GLU A 107 -8.31 9.09 3.80
C GLU A 107 -7.30 10.11 4.35
N TRP A 108 -6.01 9.76 4.37
CA TRP A 108 -4.95 10.70 4.71
C TRP A 108 -4.93 11.90 3.77
N TYR A 109 -4.96 11.69 2.46
CA TYR A 109 -4.93 12.77 1.47
C TYR A 109 -6.20 13.61 1.51
N ARG A 110 -7.37 13.01 1.66
CA ARG A 110 -8.63 13.75 1.83
C ARG A 110 -8.63 14.58 3.12
N MET A 111 -8.13 14.04 4.19
CA MET A 111 -8.06 14.73 5.50
C MET A 111 -7.11 15.92 5.45
N ILE A 112 -5.88 15.76 4.94
CA ILE A 112 -4.93 16.87 4.85
C ILE A 112 -5.39 17.94 3.84
N TRP A 113 -6.06 17.53 2.76
CA TRP A 113 -6.68 18.47 1.82
C TRP A 113 -7.75 19.31 2.51
N ALA A 114 -8.70 18.67 3.16
CA ALA A 114 -9.76 19.34 3.89
C ALA A 114 -9.23 20.30 4.96
N GLN A 115 -8.21 19.87 5.70
CA GLN A 115 -7.58 20.70 6.74
C GLN A 115 -6.86 21.92 6.17
N ALA A 116 -6.22 21.80 5.00
CA ALA A 116 -5.45 22.87 4.39
C ALA A 116 -6.31 23.87 3.59
N THR A 117 -7.38 23.39 2.96
CA THR A 117 -8.20 24.19 2.02
C THR A 117 -9.58 24.55 2.54
N GLY A 118 -10.07 23.83 3.57
CA GLY A 118 -11.47 23.91 4.04
C GLY A 118 -12.45 23.10 3.19
N GLU A 119 -12.00 22.49 2.08
CA GLU A 119 -12.85 21.74 1.17
C GLU A 119 -12.96 20.27 1.59
N THR A 120 -14.11 19.86 2.09
CA THR A 120 -14.34 18.48 2.59
C THR A 120 -14.97 17.55 1.55
N ASN A 121 -15.65 18.12 0.55
CA ASN A 121 -16.37 17.37 -0.48
C ASN A 121 -15.48 17.16 -1.72
N VAL A 122 -14.48 16.30 -1.59
CA VAL A 122 -13.54 15.97 -2.66
C VAL A 122 -13.63 14.50 -3.02
N ASP A 123 -13.48 14.19 -4.31
CA ASP A 123 -13.34 12.81 -4.77
C ASP A 123 -11.89 12.34 -4.68
N PHE A 124 -11.70 11.04 -4.57
CA PHE A 124 -10.39 10.42 -4.62
C PHE A 124 -10.40 9.23 -5.57
N LEU A 125 -9.55 9.27 -6.58
CA LEU A 125 -9.45 8.24 -7.59
C LEU A 125 -8.05 7.61 -7.61
N HIS A 126 -8.00 6.31 -7.72
CA HIS A 126 -6.79 5.60 -8.12
C HIS A 126 -6.83 5.36 -9.62
N VAL A 127 -5.87 5.88 -10.34
CA VAL A 127 -5.62 5.52 -11.74
C VAL A 127 -4.58 4.41 -11.74
N VAL A 128 -4.99 3.22 -12.15
CA VAL A 128 -4.14 2.02 -12.10
C VAL A 128 -3.76 1.62 -13.51
N VAL A 129 -2.47 1.55 -13.80
CA VAL A 129 -1.94 1.07 -15.08
C VAL A 129 -1.18 -0.24 -14.89
N SER A 130 -1.46 -1.23 -15.74
CA SER A 130 -0.73 -2.51 -15.71
C SER A 130 0.69 -2.33 -16.22
N THR A 131 1.66 -2.99 -15.56
CA THR A 131 3.06 -3.06 -16.02
C THR A 131 3.34 -4.33 -16.84
N THR A 132 2.32 -5.18 -17.00
CA THR A 132 2.39 -6.43 -17.78
C THR A 132 1.46 -6.29 -18.99
N GLU A 133 1.93 -6.73 -20.13
CA GLU A 133 1.11 -6.75 -21.36
C GLU A 133 -0.13 -7.65 -21.23
N PRO A 134 -1.27 -7.23 -21.80
CA PRO A 134 -1.50 -5.93 -22.42
C PRO A 134 -1.52 -4.79 -21.40
N ILE A 135 -0.92 -3.63 -21.75
CA ILE A 135 -0.95 -2.44 -20.88
C ILE A 135 -2.39 -1.89 -20.84
N LEU A 136 -3.02 -2.05 -19.71
CA LEU A 136 -4.42 -1.65 -19.47
C LEU A 136 -4.51 -0.62 -18.35
N VAL A 137 -5.55 0.21 -18.39
CA VAL A 137 -5.82 1.24 -17.38
C VAL A 137 -7.19 0.99 -16.76
N SER A 138 -7.28 1.19 -15.45
CA SER A 138 -8.55 1.26 -14.72
C SER A 138 -8.58 2.49 -13.84
N VAL A 139 -9.74 3.14 -13.76
CA VAL A 139 -10.01 4.20 -12.79
C VAL A 139 -10.85 3.58 -11.67
N ILE A 140 -10.37 3.68 -10.45
CA ILE A 140 -10.94 2.98 -9.30
C ILE A 140 -11.25 3.99 -8.20
N GLU A 141 -12.50 4.01 -7.78
CA GLU A 141 -12.96 4.66 -6.58
C GLU A 141 -13.18 3.60 -5.49
N MET A 142 -12.67 3.87 -4.31
CA MET A 142 -12.92 3.03 -3.14
C MET A 142 -14.25 3.46 -2.49
N ASP A 143 -15.05 2.48 -2.10
CA ASP A 143 -16.35 2.68 -1.45
C ASP A 143 -16.24 3.18 0.01
N GLU A 144 -17.41 3.33 0.64
CA GLU A 144 -17.50 3.84 2.01
C GLU A 144 -16.94 2.86 3.05
N ASP A 145 -16.92 1.56 2.78
CA ASP A 145 -16.33 0.57 3.68
C ASP A 145 -14.80 0.73 3.72
N TYR A 146 -14.16 0.94 2.57
CA TYR A 146 -12.75 1.31 2.50
C TYR A 146 -12.48 2.64 3.20
N ALA A 147 -13.36 3.64 3.02
CA ALA A 147 -13.24 4.92 3.67
C ALA A 147 -13.28 4.79 5.20
N ALA A 148 -14.24 4.04 5.72
CA ALA A 148 -14.38 3.80 7.17
C ALA A 148 -13.13 3.12 7.76
N ILE A 149 -12.60 2.11 7.07
CA ILE A 149 -11.35 1.43 7.46
C ILE A 149 -10.19 2.42 7.46
N GLY A 150 -10.04 3.20 6.40
CA GLY A 150 -8.98 4.20 6.26
C GLY A 150 -9.02 5.25 7.38
N ARG A 151 -10.19 5.85 7.65
CA ARG A 151 -10.40 6.84 8.73
C ARG A 151 -10.01 6.26 10.09
N SER A 152 -10.49 5.05 10.39
CA SER A 152 -10.20 4.38 11.66
C SER A 152 -8.70 4.12 11.84
N LYS A 153 -8.02 3.62 10.81
CA LYS A 153 -6.57 3.36 10.85
C LYS A 153 -5.77 4.65 10.98
N THR A 154 -6.11 5.66 10.19
CA THR A 154 -5.47 6.99 10.23
C THR A 154 -5.58 7.62 11.62
N ARG A 155 -6.78 7.61 12.22
CA ARG A 155 -6.97 8.20 13.55
C ARG A 155 -6.15 7.47 14.62
N ARG A 156 -6.20 6.13 14.64
CA ARG A 156 -5.38 5.34 15.57
C ARG A 156 -3.87 5.59 15.41
N ALA A 157 -3.41 5.77 14.16
CA ALA A 157 -2.01 6.06 13.90
C ALA A 157 -1.59 7.42 14.46
N LEU A 158 -2.38 8.47 14.22
CA LEU A 158 -2.13 9.82 14.74
C LEU A 158 -2.16 9.86 16.27
N ASP A 159 -3.15 9.23 16.89
CA ASP A 159 -3.26 9.17 18.36
C ASP A 159 -2.07 8.42 18.99
N ARG A 160 -1.64 7.33 18.34
CA ARG A 160 -0.46 6.57 18.80
C ARG A 160 0.81 7.39 18.66
N TYR A 161 0.98 8.05 17.52
CA TYR A 161 2.15 8.88 17.25
C TYR A 161 2.24 10.06 18.22
N ALA A 162 1.13 10.76 18.46
CA ALA A 162 1.05 11.83 19.42
C ALA A 162 1.43 11.38 20.84
N ARG A 163 0.92 10.22 21.26
CA ARG A 163 1.28 9.64 22.56
C ARG A 163 2.77 9.29 22.65
N CYS A 164 3.35 8.77 21.58
CA CYS A 164 4.79 8.48 21.55
C CYS A 164 5.62 9.75 21.67
N LEU A 165 5.20 10.84 21.02
CA LEU A 165 5.85 12.14 21.17
C LEU A 165 5.75 12.70 22.59
N GLU A 166 4.57 12.60 23.19
CA GLU A 166 4.30 13.10 24.56
C GLU A 166 5.10 12.33 25.61
N THR A 167 5.13 11.02 25.50
CA THR A 167 5.76 10.13 26.52
C THR A 167 7.24 9.86 26.26
N GLY A 168 7.75 10.13 25.06
CA GLY A 168 9.08 9.73 24.61
C GLY A 168 9.23 8.20 24.42
N GLN A 169 8.15 7.43 24.58
CA GLN A 169 8.17 5.97 24.47
C GLN A 169 7.72 5.50 23.08
N TRP A 170 8.62 4.79 22.42
CA TRP A 170 8.39 4.23 21.08
C TRP A 170 8.37 2.70 21.15
N PRO A 171 7.21 2.09 21.40
CA PRO A 171 7.11 0.65 21.62
C PRO A 171 7.43 -0.12 20.34
N GLY A 172 8.39 -1.05 20.45
CA GLY A 172 8.69 -2.05 19.45
C GLY A 172 7.96 -3.36 19.73
N TYR A 173 8.45 -4.45 19.17
CA TYR A 173 7.98 -5.78 19.51
C TYR A 173 8.48 -6.18 20.91
N ALA A 174 7.67 -6.94 21.63
CA ALA A 174 8.10 -7.47 22.95
C ALA A 174 9.37 -8.32 22.79
N PRO A 175 10.38 -8.17 23.69
CA PRO A 175 11.63 -8.93 23.63
C PRO A 175 11.46 -10.37 24.14
N ILE A 176 10.55 -11.10 23.52
CA ILE A 176 10.21 -12.51 23.86
C ILE A 176 10.24 -13.38 22.60
N VAL A 177 10.30 -14.68 22.78
CA VAL A 177 10.12 -15.63 21.68
C VAL A 177 8.63 -15.65 21.28
N HIS A 178 8.33 -15.20 20.07
CA HIS A 178 6.96 -15.21 19.54
C HIS A 178 6.64 -16.57 18.92
N ARG A 179 5.71 -17.30 19.52
CA ARG A 179 5.17 -18.52 18.92
C ARG A 179 4.09 -18.16 17.92
N ILE A 180 4.28 -18.50 16.65
CA ILE A 180 3.31 -18.24 15.58
C ILE A 180 2.72 -19.55 15.07
N GLY A 181 1.44 -19.51 14.67
CA GLY A 181 0.77 -20.56 13.90
C GLY A 181 0.69 -20.18 12.41
N PRO A 182 0.38 -21.14 11.53
CA PRO A 182 0.17 -20.87 10.13
C PRO A 182 -1.06 -19.97 9.94
N PRO A 183 -1.04 -19.03 8.97
CA PRO A 183 -2.24 -18.29 8.59
C PRO A 183 -3.36 -19.23 8.12
N ALA A 184 -4.62 -18.83 8.35
CA ALA A 184 -5.77 -19.68 8.05
C ALA A 184 -5.82 -20.17 6.59
N TYR A 185 -5.49 -19.32 5.63
CA TYR A 185 -5.44 -19.68 4.22
C TYR A 185 -4.39 -20.76 3.92
N TYR A 186 -3.22 -20.70 4.56
CA TYR A 186 -2.15 -21.69 4.39
C TYR A 186 -2.55 -23.04 4.98
N ALA A 187 -3.13 -23.03 6.19
CA ALA A 187 -3.66 -24.23 6.81
C ALA A 187 -4.76 -24.87 5.94
N ALA A 188 -5.67 -24.05 5.36
CA ALA A 188 -6.73 -24.53 4.48
C ALA A 188 -6.19 -25.13 3.18
N GLN A 189 -5.14 -24.55 2.59
CA GLN A 189 -4.48 -25.09 1.39
C GLN A 189 -3.89 -26.47 1.67
N GLU A 190 -3.19 -26.65 2.78
CA GLU A 190 -2.62 -27.94 3.17
C GLU A 190 -3.72 -28.99 3.45
N MET A 191 -4.81 -28.59 4.09
CA MET A 191 -5.95 -29.48 4.30
C MET A 191 -6.62 -29.93 3.01
N ALA A 192 -6.68 -29.06 2.00
CA ALA A 192 -7.21 -29.37 0.66
C ALA A 192 -6.31 -30.34 -0.13
N HIS A 193 -4.99 -30.32 0.15
CA HIS A 193 -4.00 -31.19 -0.49
C HIS A 193 -3.68 -32.45 0.35
N ALA A 194 -4.21 -32.57 1.59
CA ALA A 194 -3.96 -33.72 2.43
C ALA A 194 -4.53 -34.99 1.79
N PRO A 195 -3.73 -36.01 1.49
CA PRO A 195 -4.25 -37.28 0.97
C PRO A 195 -5.16 -37.92 2.01
N ASN A 196 -6.32 -38.38 1.55
CA ASN A 196 -7.37 -39.20 2.16
C ASN A 196 -7.19 -39.58 3.66
N PRO A 197 -8.13 -39.23 4.55
CA PRO A 197 -8.06 -39.46 6.01
C PRO A 197 -7.87 -40.91 6.47
N ARG A 198 -7.86 -41.90 5.55
CA ARG A 198 -7.58 -43.31 5.89
C ARG A 198 -6.12 -43.58 6.31
N ILE A 199 -5.17 -42.65 6.11
CA ILE A 199 -3.76 -42.82 6.47
C ILE A 199 -3.49 -42.40 7.94
N ARG A 200 -4.40 -41.70 8.61
CA ARG A 200 -4.21 -41.24 9.99
C ARG A 200 -4.36 -42.32 11.10
N ARG A 201 -4.63 -43.59 10.77
CA ARG A 201 -4.84 -44.63 11.78
C ARG A 201 -3.57 -45.37 12.25
N HIS A 202 -2.39 -45.07 11.74
CA HIS A 202 -1.15 -45.72 12.13
C HIS A 202 -0.05 -44.85 12.74
N ALA A 203 -0.33 -43.59 13.04
CA ALA A 203 0.64 -42.73 13.74
C ALA A 203 0.36 -42.56 15.26
N GLY A 204 -0.33 -43.53 15.84
CA GLY A 204 -0.58 -43.62 17.28
C GLY A 204 0.43 -44.54 18.01
N GLY A 205 1.71 -44.48 17.64
CA GLY A 205 2.78 -45.09 18.38
C GLY A 205 3.24 -44.18 19.50
N ASN A 206 3.09 -44.61 20.75
CA ASN A 206 3.70 -43.94 21.91
C ASN A 206 5.20 -43.69 21.66
N PRO A 207 5.70 -42.48 21.96
CA PRO A 207 7.15 -42.27 21.93
C PRO A 207 7.85 -43.19 22.95
N PRO A 208 9.01 -43.76 22.61
CA PRO A 208 9.74 -44.59 23.53
C PRO A 208 10.15 -43.76 24.76
N ALA A 209 10.02 -44.36 25.94
CA ALA A 209 10.42 -43.78 27.20
C ALA A 209 11.91 -43.42 27.18
N VAL A 210 12.19 -42.13 27.44
CA VAL A 210 13.57 -41.63 27.62
C VAL A 210 14.08 -42.20 28.95
N THR A 211 14.95 -43.20 28.89
CA THR A 211 15.71 -43.68 30.05
C THR A 211 16.85 -42.71 30.35
N THR A 212 16.76 -42.05 31.48
CA THR A 212 17.84 -41.21 32.03
C THR A 212 19.02 -42.11 32.45
N PRO A 213 20.27 -41.81 32.06
CA PRO A 213 21.43 -42.55 32.55
C PRO A 213 21.72 -42.19 34.00
N PRO A 214 22.30 -43.14 34.79
CA PRO A 214 22.57 -42.91 36.20
C PRO A 214 23.70 -41.89 36.41
N SER A 215 23.53 -41.05 37.43
CA SER A 215 24.53 -40.10 37.90
C SER A 215 25.80 -40.84 38.31
N ARG A 216 26.95 -40.41 37.77
CA ARG A 216 28.27 -40.80 38.30
C ARG A 216 28.67 -39.76 39.34
N ASP A 217 28.65 -40.18 40.58
CA ASP A 217 29.38 -39.53 41.66
C ASP A 217 30.89 -39.70 41.42
N ARG A 218 31.60 -38.60 41.35
CA ARG A 218 32.89 -38.30 42.02
C ARG A 218 33.30 -36.85 41.75
#